data_7c15819629e0bf364dc37687f5346402
#
_entry.id   7c15819629e0bf364dc37687f5346402
#
_cell.length_a   1.000
_cell.length_b   1.000
_cell.length_c   1.000
_cell.angle_alpha   90.00
_cell.angle_beta   90.00
_cell.angle_gamma   90.00
#
_symmetry.space_group_name_H-M   'P 1'
#
loop_
_entity.id
_entity.type
_entity.pdbx_description
1 polymer ?
#
loop_
_entity_poly.entity_id
_entity_poly.type
_entity_poly.pdbx_seq_one_letter_code
_entity_poly.pdbx_strand_id
1 'polypeptide(L)'
;MVNKLNSNQLRRTCDPKKFAFKTTADLDPLDRIIGQERAIEALKLGLGIKDAKNRYNIYVAGGSGTGKMSAVEDFLSRVSKDEPNPPDLCYVHNFSTPYSPHYLELTAGMGTRLREDMEQLIARLKRDIPKILASDEFKARSKKISERFVEKRSKLADNMEAKSRELGFAIQRTPIGINTLPLQEKGEPLSQEEYAALSEEERAQIREKQSQVQTIIQENLQEIARVEEEREAEIKKLAKEAVLFTIEPRFDQLKSRYGELPKVVSFLEAVKVDIVEHLKQFQDGGKNSGQKMPFPFPVSQSDPFKRYYVNVLVDNSKTEGAPVIVEQNATYTNLFGSIERRVQMGVATTDFTMIKPGSLHRANGGYLVLNANNLFRVGLSWEALKIALKRGEIRIEDPLQMLGYATTEGLKPEPVPFELKIIIIGNPQIYELLHYYDEDFPKLFSV
;
A
#
# COMPACT_ATOMS: atom_id res chain seq x y z
N MET A 1 -3.45 2.86 76.07
CA MET A 1 -2.69 1.83 76.84
C MET A 1 -1.78 1.10 75.87
N VAL A 2 -0.49 1.06 76.09
CA VAL A 2 0.46 0.32 75.25
C VAL A 2 0.42 -1.15 75.71
N ASN A 3 -0.07 -2.07 74.86
CA ASN A 3 -0.07 -3.50 75.14
C ASN A 3 1.35 -4.06 74.94
N LYS A 4 1.91 -4.61 76.00
CA LYS A 4 3.20 -5.31 75.97
C LYS A 4 3.02 -6.66 75.32
N LEU A 5 3.67 -6.87 74.15
CA LEU A 5 3.65 -8.13 73.45
C LEU A 5 4.65 -9.12 74.01
N ASN A 6 4.26 -10.37 74.10
CA ASN A 6 5.17 -11.47 74.53
C ASN A 6 6.04 -11.88 73.30
N SER A 7 7.23 -12.46 73.56
CA SER A 7 8.17 -12.89 72.51
C SER A 7 7.54 -13.81 71.47
N ASN A 8 6.57 -14.64 71.82
CA ASN A 8 5.83 -15.52 70.91
C ASN A 8 4.84 -14.76 69.99
N GLN A 9 4.47 -13.53 70.32
CA GLN A 9 3.58 -12.66 69.53
C GLN A 9 4.35 -11.79 68.57
N LEU A 10 5.69 -11.70 68.70
CA LEU A 10 6.58 -10.92 67.84
C LEU A 10 6.92 -11.66 66.51
N ARG A 11 6.67 -12.96 66.46
CA ARG A 11 6.91 -13.80 65.32
C ARG A 11 5.67 -14.62 64.97
N ARG A 12 5.18 -14.48 63.76
CA ARG A 12 4.10 -15.32 63.21
C ARG A 12 4.70 -16.69 62.90
N THR A 13 4.33 -17.75 63.60
CA THR A 13 4.74 -19.12 63.29
C THR A 13 3.62 -19.84 62.58
N CYS A 14 3.96 -20.57 61.51
CA CYS A 14 3.04 -21.42 60.83
C CYS A 14 2.99 -22.79 61.52
N ASP A 15 1.82 -23.24 61.94
CA ASP A 15 1.60 -24.56 62.46
C ASP A 15 1.21 -25.52 61.33
N PRO A 16 2.08 -26.53 61.01
CA PRO A 16 1.79 -27.46 59.94
C PRO A 16 0.49 -28.27 60.12
N LYS A 17 0.08 -28.46 61.38
CA LYS A 17 -1.13 -29.23 61.76
C LYS A 17 -2.43 -28.53 61.34
N LYS A 18 -2.36 -27.24 61.02
CA LYS A 18 -3.53 -26.46 60.55
C LYS A 18 -3.83 -26.64 59.00
N PHE A 19 -2.95 -27.33 58.29
CA PHE A 19 -3.16 -27.58 56.89
C PHE A 19 -3.92 -28.89 56.67
N ALA A 20 -4.88 -28.86 55.75
CA ALA A 20 -5.72 -30.01 55.40
C ALA A 20 -5.05 -30.98 54.40
N PHE A 21 -3.78 -30.75 54.01
CA PHE A 21 -3.01 -31.56 53.06
C PHE A 21 -1.74 -32.11 53.67
N LYS A 22 -1.23 -33.22 53.15
CA LYS A 22 -0.01 -33.89 53.62
C LYS A 22 1.22 -33.52 52.74
N THR A 23 1.01 -33.34 51.48
CA THR A 23 2.05 -33.01 50.50
C THR A 23 1.57 -31.92 49.57
N THR A 24 2.48 -31.25 48.88
CA THR A 24 2.13 -30.24 47.86
C THR A 24 1.41 -30.83 46.63
N ALA A 25 1.47 -32.16 46.46
CA ALA A 25 0.73 -32.86 45.40
C ALA A 25 -0.78 -32.94 45.68
N ASP A 26 -1.17 -32.74 46.96
CA ASP A 26 -2.58 -32.75 47.37
C ASP A 26 -3.26 -31.37 47.15
N LEU A 27 -2.51 -30.38 46.66
CA LEU A 27 -3.00 -29.02 46.42
C LEU A 27 -3.28 -28.78 44.92
N ASP A 28 -4.40 -28.18 44.67
CA ASP A 28 -4.66 -27.64 43.33
C ASP A 28 -3.68 -26.49 42.99
N PRO A 29 -3.30 -26.33 41.71
CA PRO A 29 -2.48 -25.21 41.31
C PRO A 29 -3.12 -23.89 41.72
N LEU A 30 -2.31 -22.96 42.24
CA LEU A 30 -2.82 -21.64 42.60
C LEU A 30 -3.23 -20.85 41.35
N ASP A 31 -4.53 -20.62 41.20
CA ASP A 31 -5.13 -19.92 40.03
C ASP A 31 -5.38 -18.43 40.26
N ARG A 32 -5.00 -17.89 41.42
CA ARG A 32 -5.26 -16.50 41.83
C ARG A 32 -4.08 -15.85 42.51
N ILE A 33 -4.01 -14.53 42.40
CA ILE A 33 -3.03 -13.70 43.11
C ILE A 33 -3.53 -13.51 44.55
N ILE A 34 -2.73 -13.93 45.53
CA ILE A 34 -3.05 -13.81 46.95
C ILE A 34 -2.51 -12.51 47.53
N GLY A 35 -3.32 -11.82 48.33
CA GLY A 35 -2.90 -10.65 49.11
C GLY A 35 -2.76 -9.36 48.31
N GLN A 36 -3.35 -9.30 47.12
CA GLN A 36 -3.35 -8.10 46.24
C GLN A 36 -4.77 -7.75 45.76
N GLU A 37 -5.78 -7.99 46.61
CA GLU A 37 -7.20 -7.82 46.26
C GLU A 37 -7.50 -6.40 45.77
N ARG A 38 -6.94 -5.35 46.42
CA ARG A 38 -7.12 -3.95 45.98
C ARG A 38 -6.55 -3.66 44.63
N ALA A 39 -5.37 -4.22 44.32
CA ALA A 39 -4.74 -4.04 43.01
C ALA A 39 -5.56 -4.72 41.90
N ILE A 40 -6.11 -5.92 42.20
CA ILE A 40 -6.99 -6.64 41.24
C ILE A 40 -8.30 -5.89 41.03
N GLU A 41 -8.90 -5.31 42.09
CA GLU A 41 -10.10 -4.49 41.97
C GLU A 41 -9.84 -3.21 41.13
N ALA A 42 -8.71 -2.54 41.36
CA ALA A 42 -8.30 -1.38 40.58
C ALA A 42 -8.08 -1.75 39.09
N LEU A 43 -7.43 -2.89 38.81
CA LEU A 43 -7.28 -3.41 37.45
C LEU A 43 -8.64 -3.68 36.81
N LYS A 44 -9.56 -4.36 37.50
CA LYS A 44 -10.91 -4.62 37.02
C LYS A 44 -11.66 -3.33 36.69
N LEU A 45 -11.56 -2.34 37.59
CA LEU A 45 -12.17 -1.02 37.38
C LEU A 45 -11.58 -0.36 36.11
N GLY A 46 -10.25 -0.24 36.02
CA GLY A 46 -9.57 0.38 34.91
C GLY A 46 -9.86 -0.31 33.54
N LEU A 47 -9.96 -1.64 33.54
CA LEU A 47 -10.31 -2.40 32.35
C LEU A 47 -11.80 -2.28 31.99
N GLY A 48 -12.68 -2.18 33.00
CA GLY A 48 -14.13 -2.05 32.80
C GLY A 48 -14.59 -0.70 32.24
N ILE A 49 -13.77 0.34 32.40
CA ILE A 49 -14.11 1.66 31.84
C ILE A 49 -13.82 1.67 30.34
N LYS A 50 -14.88 1.51 29.51
CA LYS A 50 -14.82 1.55 28.07
C LYS A 50 -15.29 2.92 27.52
N ASP A 51 -14.59 4.00 27.90
CA ASP A 51 -14.87 5.32 27.34
C ASP A 51 -13.96 5.58 26.14
N ALA A 52 -14.56 5.76 24.97
CA ALA A 52 -13.83 6.01 23.72
C ALA A 52 -13.05 7.34 23.76
N LYS A 53 -13.46 8.30 24.60
CA LYS A 53 -12.79 9.62 24.69
C LYS A 53 -11.71 9.66 25.77
N ASN A 54 -11.93 8.98 26.89
CA ASN A 54 -11.01 8.92 28.01
C ASN A 54 -10.53 7.48 28.17
N ARG A 55 -9.49 7.13 27.44
CA ARG A 55 -8.91 5.77 27.44
C ARG A 55 -8.13 5.55 28.73
N TYR A 56 -8.82 5.33 29.84
CA TYR A 56 -8.22 5.06 31.14
C TYR A 56 -7.14 3.98 31.06
N ASN A 57 -5.92 4.41 30.72
CA ASN A 57 -4.76 3.53 30.75
C ASN A 57 -4.29 3.34 32.18
N ILE A 58 -3.57 2.27 32.45
CA ILE A 58 -3.27 1.80 33.77
C ILE A 58 -1.77 1.89 34.04
N TYR A 59 -1.37 2.40 35.21
CA TYR A 59 0.00 2.30 35.67
C TYR A 59 0.06 1.39 36.88
N VAL A 60 0.78 0.27 36.77
CA VAL A 60 0.97 -0.69 37.88
C VAL A 60 2.28 -0.40 38.58
N ALA A 61 2.20 0.23 39.77
CA ALA A 61 3.33 0.58 40.60
C ALA A 61 3.71 -0.52 41.60
N GLY A 62 5.00 -0.78 41.75
CA GLY A 62 5.49 -1.70 42.78
C GLY A 62 6.98 -1.98 42.69
N GLY A 63 7.57 -2.58 43.74
CA GLY A 63 9.00 -2.93 43.77
C GLY A 63 9.44 -3.91 42.69
N SER A 64 10.72 -3.94 42.37
CA SER A 64 11.27 -4.91 41.40
C SER A 64 11.13 -6.35 41.98
N GLY A 65 10.87 -7.33 41.10
CA GLY A 65 10.79 -8.74 41.49
C GLY A 65 9.52 -9.16 42.25
N THR A 66 8.49 -8.30 42.34
CA THR A 66 7.23 -8.62 43.05
C THR A 66 6.19 -9.35 42.17
N GLY A 67 6.56 -9.86 40.99
CA GLY A 67 5.67 -10.65 40.15
C GLY A 67 4.58 -9.86 39.42
N LYS A 68 4.68 -8.50 39.35
CA LYS A 68 3.66 -7.64 38.73
C LYS A 68 3.37 -8.00 37.29
N MET A 69 4.42 -8.25 36.48
CA MET A 69 4.27 -8.60 35.07
C MET A 69 3.43 -9.86 34.90
N SER A 70 3.86 -10.96 35.58
CA SER A 70 3.15 -12.24 35.53
C SER A 70 1.72 -12.13 36.05
N ALA A 71 1.50 -11.31 37.07
CA ALA A 71 0.17 -11.05 37.62
C ALA A 71 -0.76 -10.36 36.64
N VAL A 72 -0.26 -9.32 35.95
CA VAL A 72 -1.02 -8.59 34.93
C VAL A 72 -1.28 -9.47 33.72
N GLU A 73 -0.27 -10.19 33.22
CA GLU A 73 -0.40 -11.11 32.09
C GLU A 73 -1.44 -12.20 32.35
N ASP A 74 -1.36 -12.85 33.52
CA ASP A 74 -2.31 -13.89 33.88
C ASP A 74 -3.75 -13.34 34.03
N PHE A 75 -3.89 -12.17 34.62
CA PHE A 75 -5.19 -11.51 34.74
C PHE A 75 -5.76 -11.14 33.35
N LEU A 76 -4.96 -10.51 32.51
CA LEU A 76 -5.37 -10.12 31.17
C LEU A 76 -5.72 -11.33 30.27
N SER A 77 -4.93 -12.42 30.36
CA SER A 77 -5.16 -13.63 29.58
C SER A 77 -6.51 -14.31 29.89
N ARG A 78 -7.06 -14.07 31.09
CA ARG A 78 -8.40 -14.55 31.46
C ARG A 78 -9.50 -13.61 30.93
N VAL A 79 -9.34 -12.31 31.14
CA VAL A 79 -10.36 -11.32 30.77
C VAL A 79 -10.49 -11.19 29.25
N SER A 80 -9.37 -11.26 28.55
CA SER A 80 -9.33 -11.07 27.10
C SER A 80 -10.09 -12.14 26.31
N LYS A 81 -10.22 -13.36 26.83
CA LYS A 81 -10.92 -14.47 26.16
C LYS A 81 -12.40 -14.22 25.95
N ASP A 82 -13.01 -13.46 26.85
CA ASP A 82 -14.44 -13.13 26.79
C ASP A 82 -14.73 -11.90 25.91
N GLU A 83 -13.71 -11.29 25.34
CA GLU A 83 -13.84 -10.13 24.47
C GLU A 83 -13.88 -10.52 22.96
N PRO A 84 -14.47 -9.70 22.10
CA PRO A 84 -14.55 -10.01 20.67
C PRO A 84 -13.16 -10.01 20.03
N ASN A 85 -12.98 -10.86 19.00
CA ASN A 85 -11.77 -10.85 18.20
C ASN A 85 -11.66 -9.52 17.44
N PRO A 86 -10.48 -8.88 17.44
CA PRO A 86 -10.28 -7.66 16.68
C PRO A 86 -10.22 -7.93 15.17
N PRO A 87 -10.46 -6.92 14.35
CA PRO A 87 -10.37 -7.02 12.90
C PRO A 87 -8.93 -7.26 12.42
N ASP A 88 -8.78 -7.84 11.22
CA ASP A 88 -7.51 -7.85 10.50
C ASP A 88 -7.19 -6.44 9.99
N LEU A 89 -5.91 -6.08 10.05
CA LEU A 89 -5.41 -4.80 9.57
C LEU A 89 -4.60 -5.01 8.29
N CYS A 90 -4.94 -4.29 7.23
CA CYS A 90 -4.29 -4.44 5.94
C CYS A 90 -3.92 -3.08 5.33
N TYR A 91 -2.88 -3.07 4.49
CA TYR A 91 -2.58 -1.97 3.59
C TYR A 91 -2.68 -2.41 2.13
N VAL A 92 -3.22 -1.55 1.30
CA VAL A 92 -3.32 -1.73 -0.15
C VAL A 92 -2.80 -0.49 -0.87
N HIS A 93 -2.44 -0.67 -2.14
CA HIS A 93 -1.97 0.41 -2.98
C HIS A 93 -3.07 1.46 -3.20
N ASN A 94 -2.68 2.72 -3.15
CA ASN A 94 -3.53 3.85 -3.50
C ASN A 94 -3.20 4.29 -4.94
N PHE A 95 -4.10 4.02 -5.87
CA PHE A 95 -3.91 4.32 -7.28
C PHE A 95 -3.93 5.82 -7.60
N SER A 96 -4.55 6.63 -6.72
CA SER A 96 -4.58 8.09 -6.87
C SER A 96 -3.32 8.75 -6.31
N THR A 97 -2.81 8.24 -5.18
CA THR A 97 -1.64 8.79 -4.48
C THR A 97 -0.76 7.64 -3.99
N PRO A 98 0.15 7.13 -4.83
CA PRO A 98 0.95 5.92 -4.53
C PRO A 98 1.77 5.98 -3.24
N TYR A 99 2.14 7.20 -2.80
CA TYR A 99 2.89 7.41 -1.55
C TYR A 99 2.04 7.28 -0.29
N SER A 100 0.70 7.25 -0.40
CA SER A 100 -0.22 7.13 0.72
C SER A 100 -1.08 5.88 0.60
N PRO A 101 -0.54 4.69 0.94
CA PRO A 101 -1.28 3.43 0.94
C PRO A 101 -2.55 3.51 1.78
N HIS A 102 -3.63 2.92 1.28
CA HIS A 102 -4.91 2.88 1.98
C HIS A 102 -4.93 1.82 3.08
N TYR A 103 -5.46 2.19 4.24
CA TYR A 103 -5.76 1.29 5.33
C TYR A 103 -7.12 0.62 5.13
N LEU A 104 -7.13 -0.70 5.27
CA LEU A 104 -8.33 -1.52 5.28
C LEU A 104 -8.47 -2.27 6.60
N GLU A 105 -9.68 -2.32 7.10
CA GLU A 105 -10.10 -3.08 8.26
C GLU A 105 -11.08 -4.16 7.81
N LEU A 106 -10.78 -5.42 8.15
CA LEU A 106 -11.56 -6.57 7.76
C LEU A 106 -11.86 -7.44 8.98
N THR A 107 -12.95 -8.17 8.96
CA THR A 107 -13.23 -9.17 9.99
C THR A 107 -12.07 -10.18 10.08
N ALA A 108 -11.78 -10.67 11.28
CA ALA A 108 -10.69 -11.61 11.55
C ALA A 108 -10.66 -12.77 10.54
N GLY A 109 -9.50 -13.00 9.91
CA GLY A 109 -9.27 -14.00 8.85
C GLY A 109 -9.63 -13.54 7.44
N MET A 110 -10.39 -12.46 7.27
CA MET A 110 -10.76 -11.96 5.95
C MET A 110 -9.63 -11.22 5.25
N GLY A 111 -8.65 -10.67 5.99
CA GLY A 111 -7.47 -10.03 5.42
C GLY A 111 -6.59 -11.01 4.66
N THR A 112 -6.26 -12.15 5.27
CA THR A 112 -5.52 -13.24 4.62
C THR A 112 -6.28 -13.80 3.44
N ARG A 113 -7.60 -13.97 3.55
CA ARG A 113 -8.45 -14.41 2.44
C ARG A 113 -8.47 -13.42 1.27
N LEU A 114 -8.56 -12.11 1.54
CA LEU A 114 -8.50 -11.08 0.50
C LEU A 114 -7.15 -11.11 -0.22
N ARG A 115 -6.06 -11.28 0.51
CA ARG A 115 -4.72 -11.44 -0.08
C ARG A 115 -4.68 -12.63 -1.04
N GLU A 116 -5.14 -13.80 -0.61
CA GLU A 116 -5.16 -15.01 -1.42
C GLU A 116 -6.07 -14.87 -2.65
N ASP A 117 -7.26 -14.29 -2.49
CA ASP A 117 -8.19 -14.00 -3.58
C ASP A 117 -7.56 -13.09 -4.63
N MET A 118 -6.84 -12.03 -4.20
CA MET A 118 -6.15 -11.11 -5.10
C MET A 118 -4.96 -11.77 -5.81
N GLU A 119 -4.14 -12.54 -5.11
CA GLU A 119 -3.04 -13.31 -5.70
C GLU A 119 -3.55 -14.27 -6.78
N GLN A 120 -4.62 -15.01 -6.48
CA GLN A 120 -5.25 -15.93 -7.43
C GLN A 120 -5.86 -15.19 -8.62
N LEU A 121 -6.53 -14.07 -8.39
CA LEU A 121 -7.08 -13.22 -9.45
C LEU A 121 -5.97 -12.79 -10.41
N ILE A 122 -4.91 -12.19 -9.89
CA ILE A 122 -3.80 -11.69 -10.70
C ILE A 122 -3.08 -12.82 -11.45
N ALA A 123 -2.85 -13.96 -10.80
CA ALA A 123 -2.26 -15.13 -11.45
C ALA A 123 -3.12 -15.64 -12.63
N ARG A 124 -4.45 -15.62 -12.49
CA ARG A 124 -5.38 -15.97 -13.56
C ARG A 124 -5.36 -14.93 -14.68
N LEU A 125 -5.39 -13.64 -14.36
CA LEU A 125 -5.39 -12.57 -15.35
C LEU A 125 -4.09 -12.51 -16.16
N LYS A 126 -2.94 -12.75 -15.54
CA LYS A 126 -1.64 -12.90 -16.24
C LYS A 126 -1.68 -13.98 -17.32
N ARG A 127 -2.46 -15.04 -17.13
CA ARG A 127 -2.61 -16.13 -18.09
C ARG A 127 -3.71 -15.87 -19.12
N ASP A 128 -4.82 -15.27 -18.70
CA ASP A 128 -6.04 -15.19 -19.51
C ASP A 128 -6.04 -13.94 -20.42
N ILE A 129 -5.54 -12.79 -19.98
CA ILE A 129 -5.48 -11.56 -20.79
C ILE A 129 -4.68 -11.76 -22.08
N PRO A 130 -3.47 -12.35 -22.08
CA PRO A 130 -2.74 -12.64 -23.32
C PRO A 130 -3.53 -13.54 -24.28
N LYS A 131 -4.27 -14.53 -23.75
CA LYS A 131 -5.10 -15.43 -24.59
C LYS A 131 -6.26 -14.70 -25.22
N ILE A 132 -6.93 -13.80 -24.51
CA ILE A 132 -8.03 -12.98 -25.01
C ILE A 132 -7.53 -12.12 -26.19
N LEU A 133 -6.40 -11.45 -26.02
CA LEU A 133 -5.81 -10.57 -27.02
C LEU A 133 -5.16 -11.34 -28.19
N ALA A 134 -4.90 -12.63 -28.03
CA ALA A 134 -4.43 -13.54 -29.08
C ALA A 134 -5.58 -14.32 -29.76
N SER A 135 -6.84 -14.19 -29.28
CA SER A 135 -7.98 -14.93 -29.81
C SER A 135 -8.29 -14.56 -31.27
N ASP A 136 -8.86 -15.51 -32.01
CA ASP A 136 -9.21 -15.32 -33.42
C ASP A 136 -10.30 -14.24 -33.58
N GLU A 137 -11.21 -14.13 -32.64
CA GLU A 137 -12.23 -13.08 -32.62
C GLU A 137 -11.62 -11.68 -32.49
N PHE A 138 -10.72 -11.50 -31.52
CA PHE A 138 -10.03 -10.21 -31.34
C PHE A 138 -9.18 -9.86 -32.57
N LYS A 139 -8.42 -10.82 -33.10
CA LYS A 139 -7.61 -10.64 -34.31
C LYS A 139 -8.47 -10.25 -35.53
N ALA A 140 -9.61 -10.91 -35.71
CA ALA A 140 -10.52 -10.61 -36.80
C ALA A 140 -11.10 -9.19 -36.71
N ARG A 141 -11.53 -8.78 -35.51
CA ARG A 141 -12.02 -7.40 -35.29
C ARG A 141 -10.92 -6.35 -35.47
N SER A 142 -9.73 -6.59 -34.89
CA SER A 142 -8.57 -5.71 -35.01
C SER A 142 -8.10 -5.58 -36.45
N LYS A 143 -8.16 -6.68 -37.25
CA LYS A 143 -7.86 -6.68 -38.68
C LYS A 143 -8.84 -5.80 -39.49
N LYS A 144 -10.15 -5.93 -39.24
CA LYS A 144 -11.17 -5.09 -39.87
C LYS A 144 -10.95 -3.60 -39.58
N ILE A 145 -10.61 -3.26 -38.35
CA ILE A 145 -10.26 -1.89 -37.96
C ILE A 145 -9.04 -1.45 -38.82
N SER A 146 -7.97 -2.24 -38.79
CA SER A 146 -6.73 -1.91 -39.51
C SER A 146 -6.97 -1.75 -41.03
N GLU A 147 -7.74 -2.61 -41.66
CA GLU A 147 -8.09 -2.54 -43.09
C GLU A 147 -8.80 -1.23 -43.42
N ARG A 148 -9.79 -0.82 -42.60
CA ARG A 148 -10.50 0.46 -42.77
C ARG A 148 -9.55 1.67 -42.69
N PHE A 149 -8.59 1.64 -41.80
CA PHE A 149 -7.63 2.74 -41.64
C PHE A 149 -6.54 2.73 -42.73
N VAL A 150 -6.15 1.55 -43.22
CA VAL A 150 -5.27 1.42 -44.39
C VAL A 150 -5.94 2.05 -45.62
N GLU A 151 -7.23 1.81 -45.84
CA GLU A 151 -7.98 2.42 -46.91
C GLU A 151 -8.06 3.96 -46.79
N LYS A 152 -8.35 4.48 -45.58
CA LYS A 152 -8.31 5.93 -45.32
C LYS A 152 -6.94 6.54 -45.64
N ARG A 153 -5.86 5.88 -45.21
CA ARG A 153 -4.49 6.34 -45.46
C ARG A 153 -4.13 6.30 -46.92
N SER A 154 -4.57 5.27 -47.68
CA SER A 154 -4.38 5.20 -49.11
C SER A 154 -5.05 6.38 -49.82
N LYS A 155 -6.34 6.65 -49.49
CA LYS A 155 -7.07 7.79 -50.08
C LYS A 155 -6.39 9.14 -49.81
N LEU A 156 -5.82 9.34 -48.63
CA LEU A 156 -5.05 10.54 -48.30
C LEU A 156 -3.77 10.63 -49.16
N ALA A 157 -3.07 9.51 -49.28
CA ALA A 157 -1.84 9.45 -50.11
C ALA A 157 -2.13 9.68 -51.58
N ASP A 158 -3.21 9.09 -52.11
CA ASP A 158 -3.64 9.26 -53.51
C ASP A 158 -4.06 10.72 -53.80
N ASN A 159 -4.79 11.35 -52.83
CA ASN A 159 -5.17 12.76 -52.93
C ASN A 159 -3.95 13.70 -52.92
N MET A 160 -2.96 13.41 -52.05
CA MET A 160 -1.70 14.15 -51.98
C MET A 160 -0.96 14.06 -53.32
N GLU A 161 -0.89 12.87 -53.89
CA GLU A 161 -0.22 12.65 -55.19
C GLU A 161 -0.96 13.36 -56.34
N ALA A 162 -2.29 13.28 -56.36
CA ALA A 162 -3.12 13.96 -57.36
C ALA A 162 -2.94 15.49 -57.31
N LYS A 163 -3.06 16.11 -56.13
CA LYS A 163 -2.88 17.55 -55.94
C LYS A 163 -1.46 18.02 -56.32
N SER A 164 -0.45 17.21 -56.01
CA SER A 164 0.93 17.54 -56.38
C SER A 164 1.15 17.47 -57.88
N ARG A 165 0.51 16.51 -58.58
CA ARG A 165 0.53 16.41 -60.03
C ARG A 165 -0.18 17.57 -60.71
N GLU A 166 -1.31 18.05 -60.16
CA GLU A 166 -2.00 19.25 -60.67
C GLU A 166 -1.11 20.49 -60.63
N LEU A 167 -0.19 20.57 -59.65
CA LEU A 167 0.81 21.63 -59.57
C LEU A 167 2.07 21.38 -60.41
N GLY A 168 2.12 20.25 -61.16
CA GLY A 168 3.27 19.87 -61.97
C GLY A 168 4.42 19.22 -61.25
N PHE A 169 4.16 18.48 -60.14
CA PHE A 169 5.19 17.76 -59.36
C PHE A 169 4.83 16.28 -59.19
N ALA A 170 5.84 15.42 -59.31
CA ALA A 170 5.77 14.05 -58.88
C ALA A 170 6.31 13.91 -57.44
N ILE A 171 5.69 12.99 -56.65
CA ILE A 171 6.14 12.64 -55.32
C ILE A 171 6.96 11.36 -55.41
N GLN A 172 8.21 11.42 -54.93
CA GLN A 172 9.08 10.26 -54.78
C GLN A 172 9.32 9.96 -53.32
N ARG A 173 8.88 8.79 -52.85
CA ARG A 173 9.14 8.32 -51.49
C ARG A 173 10.54 7.72 -51.39
N THR A 174 11.37 8.22 -50.48
CA THR A 174 12.71 7.74 -50.22
C THR A 174 12.80 7.25 -48.76
N PRO A 175 13.79 6.43 -48.38
CA PRO A 175 14.00 6.02 -47.01
C PRO A 175 14.24 7.18 -46.02
N ILE A 176 14.63 8.36 -46.55
CA ILE A 176 15.00 9.55 -45.76
C ILE A 176 13.85 10.56 -45.69
N GLY A 177 12.82 10.42 -46.55
CA GLY A 177 11.70 11.36 -46.61
C GLY A 177 10.97 11.36 -47.97
N ILE A 178 10.20 12.42 -48.22
CA ILE A 178 9.45 12.63 -49.46
C ILE A 178 10.19 13.70 -50.29
N ASN A 179 10.62 13.33 -51.50
CA ASN A 179 11.16 14.25 -52.47
C ASN A 179 10.09 14.66 -53.47
N THR A 180 10.13 15.90 -53.93
CA THR A 180 9.28 16.44 -54.97
C THR A 180 10.10 16.70 -56.22
N LEU A 181 9.66 16.14 -57.36
CA LEU A 181 10.32 16.29 -58.65
C LEU A 181 9.41 17.10 -59.58
N PRO A 182 9.85 18.25 -60.14
CA PRO A 182 9.07 18.97 -61.13
C PRO A 182 8.89 18.12 -62.37
N LEU A 183 7.69 18.17 -62.99
CA LEU A 183 7.33 17.44 -64.17
C LEU A 183 7.38 18.36 -65.39
N GLN A 184 7.79 17.82 -66.54
CA GLN A 184 7.62 18.44 -67.88
C GLN A 184 6.16 18.39 -68.31
N GLU A 185 5.78 19.14 -69.35
CA GLU A 185 4.43 19.11 -69.96
C GLU A 185 3.99 17.70 -70.35
N LYS A 186 4.94 16.81 -70.65
CA LYS A 186 4.68 15.40 -70.99
C LYS A 186 4.55 14.48 -69.82
N GLY A 187 4.68 14.99 -68.58
CA GLY A 187 4.55 14.22 -67.32
C GLY A 187 5.81 13.45 -66.92
N GLU A 188 6.94 13.60 -67.54
CA GLU A 188 8.23 13.05 -67.16
C GLU A 188 8.95 13.98 -66.18
N PRO A 189 9.74 13.44 -65.20
CA PRO A 189 10.52 14.27 -64.28
C PRO A 189 11.55 15.12 -65.03
N LEU A 190 11.64 16.39 -64.66
CA LEU A 190 12.61 17.34 -65.23
C LEU A 190 14.03 16.96 -64.76
N SER A 191 14.97 16.80 -65.68
CA SER A 191 16.36 16.53 -65.39
C SER A 191 17.08 17.77 -64.80
N GLN A 192 18.21 17.58 -64.11
CA GLN A 192 19.00 18.71 -63.58
C GLN A 192 19.52 19.61 -64.64
N GLU A 193 19.87 19.08 -65.86
CA GLU A 193 20.35 19.82 -66.95
C GLU A 193 19.23 20.69 -67.60
N GLU A 194 18.03 20.13 -67.76
CA GLU A 194 16.85 20.83 -68.25
C GLU A 194 16.40 21.94 -67.29
N TYR A 195 16.42 21.68 -66.00
CA TYR A 195 16.12 22.70 -64.95
C TYR A 195 17.15 23.86 -65.04
N ALA A 196 18.41 23.56 -65.24
CA ALA A 196 19.46 24.56 -65.42
C ALA A 196 19.35 25.41 -66.72
N ALA A 197 18.64 24.92 -67.73
CA ALA A 197 18.40 25.61 -68.98
C ALA A 197 17.18 26.55 -68.96
N LEU A 198 16.32 26.50 -67.89
CA LEU A 198 15.15 27.35 -67.72
C LEU A 198 15.53 28.83 -67.44
N SER A 199 14.66 29.76 -67.83
CA SER A 199 14.77 31.19 -67.49
C SER A 199 14.62 31.41 -65.96
N GLU A 200 15.07 32.54 -65.44
CA GLU A 200 14.90 32.88 -64.03
C GLU A 200 13.42 33.00 -63.58
N GLU A 201 12.57 33.50 -64.51
CA GLU A 201 11.12 33.60 -64.27
C GLU A 201 10.47 32.22 -64.12
N GLU A 202 10.80 31.26 -64.98
CA GLU A 202 10.30 29.88 -64.97
C GLU A 202 10.79 29.17 -63.67
N ARG A 203 12.05 29.36 -63.27
CA ARG A 203 12.57 28.81 -62.01
C ARG A 203 11.89 29.43 -60.79
N ALA A 204 11.53 30.70 -60.82
CA ALA A 204 10.78 31.35 -59.75
C ALA A 204 9.37 30.77 -59.62
N GLN A 205 8.66 30.53 -60.73
CA GLN A 205 7.34 29.89 -60.75
C GLN A 205 7.41 28.45 -60.22
N ILE A 206 8.43 27.68 -60.60
CA ILE A 206 8.64 26.32 -60.12
C ILE A 206 8.89 26.35 -58.60
N ARG A 207 9.69 27.26 -58.05
CA ARG A 207 9.93 27.40 -56.59
C ARG A 207 8.69 27.78 -55.83
N GLU A 208 7.85 28.67 -56.37
CA GLU A 208 6.58 29.02 -55.73
C GLU A 208 5.63 27.82 -55.66
N LYS A 209 5.44 27.10 -56.75
CA LYS A 209 4.62 25.87 -56.82
C LYS A 209 5.22 24.77 -55.93
N GLN A 210 6.55 24.65 -55.85
CA GLN A 210 7.22 23.71 -54.97
C GLN A 210 6.91 23.99 -53.48
N SER A 211 6.88 25.27 -53.07
CA SER A 211 6.48 25.66 -51.71
C SER A 211 5.03 25.28 -51.44
N GLN A 212 4.10 25.43 -52.40
CA GLN A 212 2.70 24.99 -52.27
C GLN A 212 2.60 23.47 -52.13
N VAL A 213 3.37 22.71 -52.94
CA VAL A 213 3.43 21.25 -52.82
C VAL A 213 3.99 20.80 -51.48
N GLN A 214 5.03 21.48 -50.96
CA GLN A 214 5.55 21.17 -49.62
C GLN A 214 4.49 21.39 -48.54
N THR A 215 3.69 22.44 -48.64
CA THR A 215 2.57 22.69 -47.72
C THR A 215 1.53 21.56 -47.78
N ILE A 216 1.14 21.13 -48.99
CA ILE A 216 0.21 20.02 -49.22
C ILE A 216 0.75 18.72 -48.60
N ILE A 217 2.04 18.44 -48.80
CA ILE A 217 2.69 17.25 -48.24
C ILE A 217 2.66 17.31 -46.70
N GLN A 218 3.01 18.45 -46.11
CA GLN A 218 3.03 18.62 -44.67
C GLN A 218 1.64 18.43 -44.04
N GLU A 219 0.59 19.03 -44.62
CA GLU A 219 -0.80 18.88 -44.18
C GLU A 219 -1.27 17.42 -44.28
N ASN A 220 -0.98 16.74 -45.37
CA ASN A 220 -1.36 15.33 -45.53
C ASN A 220 -0.60 14.41 -44.62
N LEU A 221 0.68 14.66 -44.33
CA LEU A 221 1.45 13.89 -43.35
C LEU A 221 0.89 14.05 -41.95
N GLN A 222 0.46 15.25 -41.57
CA GLN A 222 -0.22 15.47 -40.28
C GLN A 222 -1.55 14.72 -40.21
N GLU A 223 -2.32 14.72 -41.32
CA GLU A 223 -3.59 13.98 -41.34
C GLU A 223 -3.37 12.46 -41.32
N ILE A 224 -2.35 11.94 -42.00
CA ILE A 224 -1.96 10.52 -41.93
C ILE A 224 -1.55 10.15 -40.50
N ALA A 225 -0.81 11.02 -39.79
CA ALA A 225 -0.44 10.79 -38.40
C ALA A 225 -1.68 10.72 -37.46
N ARG A 226 -2.66 11.62 -37.67
CA ARG A 226 -3.95 11.59 -36.96
C ARG A 226 -4.72 10.29 -37.20
N VAL A 227 -4.79 9.85 -38.43
CA VAL A 227 -5.45 8.58 -38.81
C VAL A 227 -4.79 7.39 -38.13
N GLU A 228 -3.46 7.40 -37.99
CA GLU A 228 -2.74 6.35 -37.29
C GLU A 228 -2.99 6.36 -35.77
N GLU A 229 -3.04 7.56 -35.14
CA GLU A 229 -3.42 7.73 -33.75
C GLU A 229 -4.87 7.25 -33.49
N GLU A 230 -5.81 7.59 -34.38
CA GLU A 230 -7.19 7.09 -34.30
C GLU A 230 -7.25 5.57 -34.38
N ARG A 231 -6.47 4.95 -35.25
CA ARG A 231 -6.38 3.49 -35.37
C ARG A 231 -5.90 2.85 -34.09
N GLU A 232 -4.82 3.38 -33.51
CA GLU A 232 -4.28 2.87 -32.26
C GLU A 232 -5.28 3.03 -31.11
N ALA A 233 -5.95 4.17 -31.02
CA ALA A 233 -6.97 4.42 -30.01
C ALA A 233 -8.16 3.45 -30.13
N GLU A 234 -8.61 3.16 -31.36
CA GLU A 234 -9.73 2.24 -31.61
C GLU A 234 -9.36 0.78 -31.28
N ILE A 235 -8.14 0.35 -31.64
CA ILE A 235 -7.63 -0.99 -31.26
C ILE A 235 -7.48 -1.08 -29.74
N LYS A 236 -6.97 -0.05 -29.08
CA LYS A 236 -6.86 0.01 -27.62
C LYS A 236 -8.24 -0.06 -26.95
N LYS A 237 -9.24 0.62 -27.51
CA LYS A 237 -10.62 0.55 -27.03
C LYS A 237 -11.20 -0.85 -27.17
N LEU A 238 -11.02 -1.49 -28.31
CA LEU A 238 -11.43 -2.89 -28.54
C LEU A 238 -10.78 -3.85 -27.55
N ALA A 239 -9.48 -3.68 -27.27
CA ALA A 239 -8.76 -4.49 -26.28
C ALA A 239 -9.33 -4.31 -24.87
N LYS A 240 -9.62 -3.06 -24.47
CA LYS A 240 -10.24 -2.77 -23.17
C LYS A 240 -11.61 -3.43 -23.04
N GLU A 241 -12.46 -3.32 -24.07
CA GLU A 241 -13.81 -3.92 -24.07
C GLU A 241 -13.75 -5.45 -23.99
N ALA A 242 -12.88 -6.10 -24.77
CA ALA A 242 -12.73 -7.55 -24.76
C ALA A 242 -12.24 -8.09 -23.42
N VAL A 243 -11.28 -7.40 -22.80
CA VAL A 243 -10.75 -7.79 -21.49
C VAL A 243 -11.80 -7.51 -20.41
N LEU A 244 -12.43 -6.33 -20.42
CA LEU A 244 -13.43 -5.94 -19.40
C LEU A 244 -14.57 -6.97 -19.35
N PHE A 245 -15.11 -7.37 -20.49
CA PHE A 245 -16.16 -8.39 -20.59
C PHE A 245 -15.79 -9.71 -19.89
N THR A 246 -14.50 -10.09 -19.97
CA THR A 246 -14.02 -11.34 -19.40
C THR A 246 -13.70 -11.24 -17.90
N ILE A 247 -13.21 -10.08 -17.45
CA ILE A 247 -12.79 -9.91 -16.05
C ILE A 247 -13.94 -9.48 -15.13
N GLU A 248 -14.94 -8.78 -15.65
CA GLU A 248 -16.04 -8.19 -14.87
C GLU A 248 -16.77 -9.21 -13.97
N PRO A 249 -17.16 -10.41 -14.45
CA PRO A 249 -17.84 -11.41 -13.61
C PRO A 249 -16.98 -11.85 -12.41
N ARG A 250 -15.67 -11.85 -12.55
CA ARG A 250 -14.72 -12.21 -11.46
C ARG A 250 -14.66 -11.12 -10.41
N PHE A 251 -14.61 -9.86 -10.84
CA PHE A 251 -14.67 -8.73 -9.92
C PHE A 251 -16.03 -8.66 -9.21
N ASP A 252 -17.11 -8.94 -9.90
CA ASP A 252 -18.45 -8.96 -9.29
C ASP A 252 -18.58 -10.08 -8.24
N GLN A 253 -17.97 -11.24 -8.48
CA GLN A 253 -17.90 -12.31 -7.48
C GLN A 253 -17.13 -11.87 -6.24
N LEU A 254 -16.00 -11.18 -6.40
CA LEU A 254 -15.23 -10.64 -5.27
C LEU A 254 -16.01 -9.54 -4.55
N LYS A 255 -16.61 -8.61 -5.28
CA LYS A 255 -17.44 -7.54 -4.69
C LYS A 255 -18.63 -8.12 -3.92
N SER A 256 -19.27 -9.16 -4.41
CA SER A 256 -20.35 -9.82 -3.69
C SER A 256 -19.86 -10.43 -2.36
N ARG A 257 -18.62 -10.94 -2.32
CA ARG A 257 -18.02 -11.49 -1.09
C ARG A 257 -17.67 -10.43 -0.06
N TYR A 258 -17.20 -9.27 -0.53
CA TYR A 258 -16.71 -8.16 0.30
C TYR A 258 -17.67 -6.96 0.31
N GLY A 259 -18.93 -7.14 -0.09
CA GLY A 259 -19.89 -6.05 -0.31
C GLY A 259 -20.21 -5.20 0.92
N GLU A 260 -20.08 -5.78 2.11
CA GLU A 260 -20.26 -5.06 3.38
C GLU A 260 -19.08 -4.13 3.74
N LEU A 261 -17.96 -4.19 2.97
CA LEU A 261 -16.73 -3.46 3.22
C LEU A 261 -16.47 -2.42 2.11
N PRO A 262 -17.00 -1.21 2.20
CA PRO A 262 -16.95 -0.20 1.12
C PRO A 262 -15.53 0.13 0.64
N LYS A 263 -14.55 0.20 1.55
CA LYS A 263 -13.15 0.45 1.19
C LYS A 263 -12.55 -0.68 0.35
N VAL A 264 -12.91 -1.95 0.64
CA VAL A 264 -12.46 -3.10 -0.15
C VAL A 264 -13.08 -3.07 -1.55
N VAL A 265 -14.38 -2.78 -1.63
CA VAL A 265 -15.08 -2.63 -2.92
C VAL A 265 -14.45 -1.52 -3.75
N SER A 266 -14.16 -0.38 -3.15
CA SER A 266 -13.47 0.74 -3.82
C SER A 266 -12.08 0.35 -4.32
N PHE A 267 -11.31 -0.40 -3.52
CA PHE A 267 -10.01 -0.93 -3.94
C PHE A 267 -10.15 -1.88 -5.14
N LEU A 268 -11.10 -2.82 -5.11
CA LEU A 268 -11.34 -3.75 -6.23
C LEU A 268 -11.71 -3.02 -7.52
N GLU A 269 -12.53 -1.95 -7.43
CA GLU A 269 -12.85 -1.11 -8.59
C GLU A 269 -11.62 -0.40 -9.14
N ALA A 270 -10.80 0.18 -8.27
CA ALA A 270 -9.57 0.84 -8.68
C ALA A 270 -8.59 -0.14 -9.35
N VAL A 271 -8.46 -1.35 -8.81
CA VAL A 271 -7.67 -2.44 -9.43
C VAL A 271 -8.21 -2.79 -10.81
N LYS A 272 -9.53 -2.95 -10.97
CA LYS A 272 -10.17 -3.25 -12.26
C LYS A 272 -9.85 -2.19 -13.30
N VAL A 273 -10.01 -0.92 -12.95
CA VAL A 273 -9.71 0.22 -13.83
C VAL A 273 -8.24 0.22 -14.24
N ASP A 274 -7.33 0.08 -13.28
CA ASP A 274 -5.88 0.11 -13.55
C ASP A 274 -5.42 -1.06 -14.44
N ILE A 275 -5.97 -2.26 -14.26
CA ILE A 275 -5.69 -3.42 -15.12
C ILE A 275 -6.09 -3.11 -16.57
N VAL A 276 -7.28 -2.55 -16.79
CA VAL A 276 -7.79 -2.22 -18.13
C VAL A 276 -6.97 -1.11 -18.78
N GLU A 277 -6.42 -0.17 -18.00
CA GLU A 277 -5.55 0.89 -18.53
C GLU A 277 -4.14 0.38 -18.89
N HIS A 278 -3.65 -0.66 -18.22
CA HIS A 278 -2.27 -1.15 -18.32
C HIS A 278 -2.15 -2.56 -18.93
N LEU A 279 -3.00 -2.89 -19.91
CA LEU A 279 -3.04 -4.21 -20.57
C LEU A 279 -1.70 -4.68 -21.15
N LYS A 280 -0.85 -3.75 -21.64
CA LYS A 280 0.48 -4.08 -22.17
C LYS A 280 1.35 -4.84 -21.16
N GLN A 281 1.25 -4.53 -19.87
CA GLN A 281 2.03 -5.22 -18.81
C GLN A 281 1.68 -6.71 -18.71
N PHE A 282 0.42 -7.07 -19.01
CA PHE A 282 -0.02 -8.46 -19.00
C PHE A 282 0.40 -9.21 -20.27
N GLN A 283 0.54 -8.52 -21.42
CA GLN A 283 1.02 -9.13 -22.66
C GLN A 283 2.50 -9.50 -22.58
N ASP A 284 3.32 -8.64 -22.02
CA ASP A 284 4.78 -8.81 -21.92
C ASP A 284 5.19 -9.77 -20.78
N GLY A 285 4.23 -10.38 -20.08
CA GLY A 285 4.48 -11.27 -18.95
C GLY A 285 5.14 -10.57 -17.75
N GLY A 286 4.94 -9.24 -17.64
CA GLY A 286 5.58 -8.41 -16.61
C GLY A 286 7.05 -8.09 -16.88
N LYS A 287 7.57 -8.47 -18.04
CA LYS A 287 8.86 -7.96 -18.50
C LYS A 287 8.63 -6.51 -18.91
N ASN A 288 9.20 -5.59 -18.17
CA ASN A 288 9.21 -4.19 -18.57
C ASN A 288 9.80 -4.10 -19.98
N SER A 289 8.99 -3.71 -20.96
CA SER A 289 9.41 -3.29 -22.28
C SER A 289 10.09 -1.89 -22.23
N GLY A 290 10.60 -1.52 -21.05
CA GLY A 290 11.48 -0.37 -20.88
C GLY A 290 12.72 -0.60 -21.74
N GLN A 291 12.91 0.32 -22.71
CA GLN A 291 14.07 0.46 -23.58
C GLN A 291 15.29 -0.25 -23.03
N LYS A 292 15.85 -1.19 -23.78
CA LYS A 292 17.20 -1.69 -23.56
C LYS A 292 18.12 -0.48 -23.54
N MET A 293 18.30 0.12 -22.38
CA MET A 293 19.36 1.09 -22.19
C MET A 293 20.67 0.35 -22.47
N PRO A 294 21.60 0.92 -23.23
CA PRO A 294 22.85 0.28 -23.60
C PRO A 294 23.82 0.14 -22.43
N PHE A 295 23.37 0.31 -21.20
CA PHE A 295 24.18 0.14 -19.99
C PHE A 295 23.91 -1.23 -19.35
N PRO A 296 24.94 -2.01 -18.98
CA PRO A 296 24.82 -3.36 -18.44
C PRO A 296 24.41 -3.41 -16.96
N PHE A 297 23.69 -2.41 -16.45
CA PHE A 297 23.21 -2.43 -15.08
C PHE A 297 21.79 -3.03 -15.05
N PRO A 298 21.59 -4.16 -14.36
CA PRO A 298 20.25 -4.66 -14.12
C PRO A 298 19.51 -3.67 -13.20
N VAL A 299 18.72 -2.78 -13.81
CA VAL A 299 17.75 -2.01 -13.04
C VAL A 299 16.81 -3.03 -12.38
N SER A 300 16.78 -3.02 -11.06
CA SER A 300 15.91 -3.91 -10.28
C SER A 300 14.47 -3.74 -10.78
N GLN A 301 14.00 -4.74 -11.51
CA GLN A 301 12.62 -4.77 -11.99
C GLN A 301 11.73 -5.07 -10.78
N SER A 302 11.14 -4.02 -10.20
CA SER A 302 10.03 -4.21 -9.29
C SER A 302 8.90 -4.90 -10.05
N ASP A 303 8.33 -5.98 -9.49
CA ASP A 303 7.16 -6.63 -10.08
C ASP A 303 6.04 -5.60 -10.27
N PRO A 304 5.63 -5.28 -11.52
CA PRO A 304 4.61 -4.27 -11.80
C PRO A 304 3.23 -4.65 -11.24
N PHE A 305 3.04 -5.92 -10.89
CA PHE A 305 1.80 -6.44 -10.33
C PHE A 305 1.69 -6.30 -8.81
N LYS A 306 2.77 -5.90 -8.13
CA LYS A 306 2.76 -5.70 -6.67
C LYS A 306 1.65 -4.77 -6.21
N ARG A 307 1.31 -3.74 -7.00
CA ARG A 307 0.25 -2.78 -6.68
C ARG A 307 -1.14 -3.38 -6.54
N TYR A 308 -1.35 -4.62 -6.98
CA TYR A 308 -2.61 -5.35 -6.84
C TYR A 308 -2.66 -6.27 -5.63
N TYR A 309 -1.55 -6.44 -4.90
CA TYR A 309 -1.49 -7.30 -3.74
C TYR A 309 -1.99 -6.61 -2.48
N VAL A 310 -2.24 -7.40 -1.45
CA VAL A 310 -2.69 -6.94 -0.14
C VAL A 310 -1.60 -7.22 0.87
N ASN A 311 -1.15 -6.21 1.59
CA ASN A 311 -0.25 -6.36 2.72
C ASN A 311 -1.06 -6.55 3.99
N VAL A 312 -1.17 -7.78 4.48
CA VAL A 312 -1.80 -8.09 5.77
C VAL A 312 -0.83 -7.69 6.87
N LEU A 313 -1.13 -6.58 7.53
CA LEU A 313 -0.31 -6.03 8.60
C LEU A 313 -0.46 -6.83 9.89
N VAL A 314 -1.71 -7.12 10.27
CA VAL A 314 -2.07 -7.97 11.42
C VAL A 314 -3.14 -8.96 10.97
N ASP A 315 -2.89 -10.23 11.22
CA ASP A 315 -3.80 -11.35 10.96
C ASP A 315 -4.32 -11.88 12.29
N ASN A 316 -5.59 -11.67 12.55
CA ASN A 316 -6.28 -12.10 13.76
C ASN A 316 -7.08 -13.41 13.55
N SER A 317 -6.86 -14.15 12.48
CA SER A 317 -7.57 -15.41 12.18
C SER A 317 -7.44 -16.48 13.27
N LYS A 318 -6.34 -16.44 14.05
CA LYS A 318 -6.04 -17.39 15.12
C LYS A 318 -6.13 -16.77 16.52
N THR A 319 -6.51 -15.50 16.61
CA THR A 319 -6.64 -14.79 17.88
C THR A 319 -7.96 -15.19 18.53
N GLU A 320 -7.90 -15.61 19.78
CA GLU A 320 -9.08 -15.94 20.58
C GLU A 320 -9.31 -14.80 21.60
N GLY A 321 -10.37 -14.02 21.39
CA GLY A 321 -10.66 -12.84 22.19
C GLY A 321 -9.76 -11.65 21.89
N ALA A 322 -9.62 -10.70 22.81
CA ALA A 322 -8.78 -9.53 22.65
C ALA A 322 -7.27 -9.88 22.75
N PRO A 323 -6.39 -9.34 21.89
CA PRO A 323 -4.97 -9.62 21.95
C PRO A 323 -4.32 -9.01 23.21
N VAL A 324 -3.44 -9.77 23.85
CA VAL A 324 -2.59 -9.31 24.94
C VAL A 324 -1.14 -9.33 24.47
N ILE A 325 -0.58 -8.18 24.24
CA ILE A 325 0.79 -8.04 23.73
C ILE A 325 1.69 -7.45 24.83
N VAL A 326 2.75 -8.16 25.16
CA VAL A 326 3.79 -7.70 26.08
C VAL A 326 5.00 -7.26 25.26
N GLU A 327 5.29 -5.95 25.27
CA GLU A 327 6.44 -5.40 24.58
C GLU A 327 7.59 -5.13 25.56
N GLN A 328 8.61 -5.96 25.47
CA GLN A 328 9.77 -5.85 26.34
C GLN A 328 10.76 -4.78 25.90
N ASN A 329 10.82 -4.49 24.62
CA ASN A 329 11.73 -3.50 24.04
C ASN A 329 10.97 -2.36 23.36
N ALA A 330 10.42 -1.45 24.16
CA ALA A 330 9.51 -0.39 23.72
C ALA A 330 10.23 0.75 22.97
N THR A 331 11.00 0.41 21.93
CA THR A 331 11.55 1.40 20.99
C THR A 331 10.44 1.93 20.08
N TYR A 332 10.66 3.10 19.47
CA TYR A 332 9.70 3.69 18.54
C TYR A 332 9.29 2.70 17.42
N THR A 333 10.25 2.07 16.76
CA THR A 333 9.99 1.12 15.67
C THR A 333 9.26 -0.14 16.12
N ASN A 334 9.55 -0.63 17.33
CA ASN A 334 8.83 -1.79 17.88
C ASN A 334 7.39 -1.44 18.27
N LEU A 335 7.13 -0.21 18.71
CA LEU A 335 5.78 0.25 19.07
C LEU A 335 4.96 0.59 17.83
N PHE A 336 5.49 1.44 16.96
CA PHE A 336 4.75 2.03 15.83
C PHE A 336 4.91 1.28 14.51
N GLY A 337 5.86 0.32 14.44
CA GLY A 337 6.20 -0.35 13.20
C GLY A 337 7.23 0.43 12.38
N SER A 338 7.48 -0.05 11.19
CA SER A 338 8.49 0.51 10.29
C SER A 338 8.13 0.31 8.83
N ILE A 339 8.72 1.12 7.98
CA ILE A 339 8.69 0.96 6.53
C ILE A 339 10.08 0.50 6.12
N GLU A 340 10.19 -0.77 5.75
CA GLU A 340 11.45 -1.34 5.31
C GLU A 340 11.86 -0.77 3.95
N ARG A 341 13.15 -0.70 3.69
CA ARG A 341 13.73 -0.25 2.43
C ARG A 341 14.65 -1.33 1.88
N ARG A 342 14.54 -1.61 0.61
CA ARG A 342 15.48 -2.47 -0.10
C ARG A 342 16.50 -1.61 -0.81
N VAL A 343 17.78 -1.79 -0.48
CA VAL A 343 18.87 -1.08 -1.15
C VAL A 343 19.44 -2.01 -2.22
N GLN A 344 19.40 -1.56 -3.48
CA GLN A 344 20.03 -2.24 -4.60
C GLN A 344 20.87 -1.23 -5.38
N MET A 345 22.15 -1.53 -5.54
CA MET A 345 23.11 -0.64 -6.23
C MET A 345 23.08 0.83 -5.76
N GLY A 346 22.93 1.03 -4.45
CA GLY A 346 22.88 2.38 -3.86
C GLY A 346 21.55 3.10 -3.97
N VAL A 347 20.55 2.53 -4.66
CA VAL A 347 19.19 3.07 -4.74
C VAL A 347 18.31 2.38 -3.71
N ALA A 348 17.76 3.16 -2.76
CA ALA A 348 16.79 2.68 -1.79
C ALA A 348 15.37 2.73 -2.39
N THR A 349 14.71 1.58 -2.45
CA THR A 349 13.31 1.47 -2.89
C THR A 349 12.43 0.96 -1.76
N THR A 350 11.20 1.43 -1.72
CA THR A 350 10.18 0.94 -0.78
C THR A 350 8.83 0.87 -1.47
N ASP A 351 7.96 0.02 -0.97
CA ASP A 351 6.57 -0.05 -1.39
C ASP A 351 5.67 -0.43 -0.19
N PHE A 352 4.35 -0.36 -0.36
CA PHE A 352 3.39 -0.62 0.71
C PHE A 352 3.47 -2.05 1.28
N THR A 353 4.03 -3.02 0.54
CA THR A 353 4.21 -4.41 1.04
C THR A 353 5.37 -4.52 2.04
N MET A 354 6.18 -3.47 2.15
CA MET A 354 7.31 -3.38 3.09
C MET A 354 6.94 -2.70 4.42
N ILE A 355 5.68 -2.34 4.60
CA ILE A 355 5.16 -1.82 5.88
C ILE A 355 5.05 -2.98 6.86
N LYS A 356 5.66 -2.82 8.05
CA LYS A 356 5.66 -3.80 9.15
C LYS A 356 4.92 -3.27 10.36
N PRO A 357 4.12 -4.10 11.03
CA PRO A 357 3.39 -3.69 12.23
C PRO A 357 4.30 -3.51 13.42
N GLY A 358 3.96 -2.55 14.27
CA GLY A 358 4.48 -2.48 15.64
C GLY A 358 3.55 -3.16 16.64
N SER A 359 3.94 -3.16 17.92
CA SER A 359 3.14 -3.75 19.00
C SER A 359 1.81 -3.02 19.22
N LEU A 360 1.73 -1.71 18.90
CA LEU A 360 0.47 -0.97 18.91
C LEU A 360 -0.55 -1.53 17.90
N HIS A 361 -0.10 -1.90 16.70
CA HIS A 361 -0.97 -2.52 15.70
C HIS A 361 -1.41 -3.93 16.13
N ARG A 362 -0.47 -4.73 16.64
CA ARG A 362 -0.75 -6.11 17.09
C ARG A 362 -1.66 -6.17 18.31
N ALA A 363 -1.61 -5.14 19.17
CA ALA A 363 -2.44 -5.04 20.37
C ALA A 363 -3.78 -4.34 20.12
N ASN A 364 -4.00 -3.78 18.91
CA ASN A 364 -5.20 -3.01 18.61
C ASN A 364 -6.46 -3.86 18.77
N GLY A 365 -7.47 -3.33 19.45
CA GLY A 365 -8.64 -4.08 19.91
C GLY A 365 -8.43 -4.84 21.23
N GLY A 366 -7.28 -4.66 21.90
CA GLY A 366 -6.97 -5.37 23.15
C GLY A 366 -6.04 -4.61 24.09
N TYR A 367 -4.95 -5.25 24.49
CA TYR A 367 -4.10 -4.80 25.60
C TYR A 367 -2.62 -4.78 25.23
N LEU A 368 -1.94 -3.67 25.53
CA LEU A 368 -0.49 -3.54 25.38
C LEU A 368 0.15 -3.34 26.76
N VAL A 369 1.01 -4.25 27.15
CA VAL A 369 1.74 -4.20 28.42
C VAL A 369 3.17 -3.74 28.16
N LEU A 370 3.60 -2.67 28.84
CA LEU A 370 4.88 -2.01 28.66
C LEU A 370 5.65 -1.95 29.99
N ASN A 371 6.98 -2.11 29.92
CA ASN A 371 7.84 -1.83 31.04
C ASN A 371 8.27 -0.34 31.05
N ALA A 372 8.00 0.36 32.14
CA ALA A 372 8.32 1.78 32.31
C ALA A 372 9.80 2.09 32.02
N ASN A 373 10.72 1.30 32.60
CA ASN A 373 12.16 1.53 32.43
C ASN A 373 12.58 1.46 30.94
N ASN A 374 11.98 0.53 30.17
CA ASN A 374 12.30 0.35 28.76
C ASN A 374 11.66 1.44 27.89
N LEU A 375 10.43 1.84 28.23
CA LEU A 375 9.70 2.89 27.51
C LEU A 375 10.37 4.26 27.64
N PHE A 376 10.79 4.61 28.86
CA PHE A 376 11.39 5.91 29.13
C PHE A 376 12.90 6.00 28.85
N ARG A 377 13.53 4.86 28.53
CA ARG A 377 14.97 4.82 28.19
C ARG A 377 15.27 5.58 26.89
N VAL A 378 14.33 5.63 25.96
CA VAL A 378 14.41 6.41 24.72
C VAL A 378 13.21 7.34 24.68
N GLY A 379 13.44 8.63 25.00
CA GLY A 379 12.37 9.64 25.14
C GLY A 379 11.43 9.76 23.94
N LEU A 380 11.92 9.49 22.72
CA LEU A 380 11.10 9.50 21.50
C LEU A 380 9.89 8.55 21.59
N SER A 381 10.06 7.36 22.18
CA SER A 381 8.97 6.37 22.29
C SER A 381 7.81 6.88 23.14
N TRP A 382 8.12 7.54 24.25
CA TRP A 382 7.10 8.10 25.12
C TRP A 382 6.37 9.29 24.50
N GLU A 383 7.12 10.24 23.93
CA GLU A 383 6.51 11.39 23.27
C GLU A 383 5.59 10.97 22.11
N ALA A 384 6.04 10.03 21.28
CA ALA A 384 5.22 9.50 20.20
C ALA A 384 3.95 8.79 20.71
N LEU A 385 4.08 8.02 21.79
CA LEU A 385 2.96 7.32 22.39
C LEU A 385 1.89 8.30 22.94
N LYS A 386 2.32 9.39 23.61
CA LYS A 386 1.40 10.45 24.05
C LYS A 386 0.65 11.08 22.89
N ILE A 387 1.36 11.36 21.78
CA ILE A 387 0.76 11.92 20.57
C ILE A 387 -0.28 10.97 19.98
N ALA A 388 0.04 9.67 19.87
CA ALA A 388 -0.88 8.66 19.36
C ALA A 388 -2.13 8.52 20.25
N LEU A 389 -1.94 8.50 21.57
CA LEU A 389 -3.04 8.48 22.55
C LEU A 389 -3.97 9.69 22.43
N LYS A 390 -3.41 10.89 22.27
CA LYS A 390 -4.19 12.12 22.11
C LYS A 390 -4.93 12.17 20.77
N ARG A 391 -4.30 11.75 19.67
CA ARG A 391 -4.89 11.72 18.33
C ARG A 391 -5.89 10.60 18.15
N GLY A 392 -5.75 9.51 18.88
CA GLY A 392 -6.55 8.32 18.72
C GLY A 392 -6.21 7.52 17.45
N GLU A 393 -4.96 7.63 16.97
CA GLU A 393 -4.50 6.97 15.76
C GLU A 393 -3.03 6.58 15.83
N ILE A 394 -2.70 5.46 15.18
CA ILE A 394 -1.33 4.96 15.03
C ILE A 394 -0.82 5.42 13.66
N ARG A 395 0.29 6.16 13.64
CA ARG A 395 0.98 6.57 12.41
C ARG A 395 2.34 5.92 12.32
N ILE A 396 2.65 5.36 11.15
CA ILE A 396 3.98 4.83 10.86
C ILE A 396 4.78 5.95 10.18
N GLU A 397 5.62 6.63 10.94
CA GLU A 397 6.45 7.74 10.49
C GLU A 397 7.93 7.37 10.60
N ASP A 398 8.80 8.02 9.83
CA ASP A 398 10.24 7.85 9.97
C ASP A 398 10.68 8.54 11.29
N PRO A 399 11.39 7.84 12.20
CA PRO A 399 11.86 8.43 13.46
C PRO A 399 12.70 9.69 13.27
N LEU A 400 13.45 9.80 12.16
CA LEU A 400 14.25 10.98 11.85
C LEU A 400 13.38 12.21 11.53
N GLN A 401 12.22 12.01 10.89
CA GLN A 401 11.27 13.10 10.64
C GLN A 401 10.72 13.66 11.95
N MET A 402 10.41 12.81 12.92
CA MET A 402 9.96 13.25 14.24
C MET A 402 11.01 14.09 14.99
N LEU A 403 12.29 13.83 14.73
CA LEU A 403 13.42 14.61 15.27
C LEU A 403 13.72 15.88 14.47
N GLY A 404 12.91 16.20 13.44
CA GLY A 404 13.08 17.39 12.61
C GLY A 404 14.14 17.28 11.51
N TYR A 405 14.69 16.09 11.28
CA TYR A 405 15.60 15.87 10.15
C TYR A 405 14.84 15.76 8.83
N ALA A 406 15.36 16.42 7.78
CA ALA A 406 14.83 16.24 6.43
C ALA A 406 15.12 14.82 5.95
N THR A 407 14.07 14.08 5.64
CA THR A 407 14.18 12.75 5.02
C THR A 407 13.77 12.82 3.56
N THR A 408 14.28 11.88 2.75
CA THR A 408 13.80 11.70 1.38
C THR A 408 12.31 11.35 1.38
N GLU A 409 11.61 11.73 0.32
CA GLU A 409 10.19 11.35 0.14
C GLU A 409 10.00 9.85 0.36
N GLY A 410 9.18 9.51 1.35
CA GLY A 410 8.85 8.14 1.74
C GLY A 410 7.36 7.91 1.71
N LEU A 411 6.96 6.66 1.94
CA LEU A 411 5.55 6.32 2.10
C LEU A 411 4.99 7.02 3.34
N LYS A 412 3.75 7.49 3.21
CA LYS A 412 2.91 8.03 4.30
C LYS A 412 1.61 7.25 4.35
N PRO A 413 1.62 6.05 4.97
CA PRO A 413 0.42 5.21 5.05
C PRO A 413 -0.71 5.94 5.77
N GLU A 414 -1.95 5.64 5.39
CA GLU A 414 -3.11 6.10 6.17
C GLU A 414 -2.98 5.66 7.62
N PRO A 415 -3.35 6.51 8.59
CA PRO A 415 -3.28 6.15 9.99
C PRO A 415 -4.30 5.08 10.34
N VAL A 416 -3.93 4.22 11.30
CA VAL A 416 -4.81 3.18 11.85
C VAL A 416 -5.50 3.72 13.10
N PRO A 417 -6.84 3.59 13.25
CA PRO A 417 -7.53 3.95 14.49
C PRO A 417 -6.92 3.25 15.70
N PHE A 418 -6.81 3.96 16.82
CA PHE A 418 -6.18 3.45 18.04
C PHE A 418 -7.27 2.97 19.01
N GLU A 419 -7.46 1.66 19.13
CA GLU A 419 -8.48 1.04 19.98
C GLU A 419 -7.86 0.00 20.92
N LEU A 420 -7.01 0.43 21.83
CA LEU A 420 -6.40 -0.46 22.81
C LEU A 420 -6.20 0.20 24.17
N LYS A 421 -6.01 -0.62 25.22
CA LYS A 421 -5.60 -0.16 26.53
C LYS A 421 -4.13 -0.42 26.76
N ILE A 422 -3.45 0.56 27.31
CA ILE A 422 -2.04 0.46 27.68
C ILE A 422 -1.91 0.26 29.19
N ILE A 423 -1.11 -0.73 29.56
CA ILE A 423 -0.74 -1.00 30.93
C ILE A 423 0.77 -0.81 31.07
N ILE A 424 1.20 0.21 31.79
CA ILE A 424 2.61 0.45 32.09
C ILE A 424 2.94 -0.13 33.45
N ILE A 425 3.97 -0.97 33.50
CA ILE A 425 4.46 -1.59 34.76
C ILE A 425 5.78 -0.94 35.15
N GLY A 426 5.82 -0.34 36.32
CA GLY A 426 7.01 0.38 36.81
C GLY A 426 7.15 0.39 38.34
N ASN A 427 8.13 1.18 38.78
CA ASN A 427 8.30 1.45 40.21
C ASN A 427 7.52 2.71 40.64
N PRO A 428 7.24 2.90 41.94
CA PRO A 428 6.54 4.08 42.45
C PRO A 428 7.26 5.39 42.16
N GLN A 429 8.59 5.40 42.13
CA GLN A 429 9.38 6.62 41.91
C GLN A 429 9.19 7.16 40.47
N ILE A 430 9.15 6.26 39.46
CA ILE A 430 8.86 6.66 38.09
C ILE A 430 7.43 7.21 37.97
N TYR A 431 6.46 6.61 38.65
CA TYR A 431 5.09 7.11 38.68
C TYR A 431 5.03 8.54 39.23
N GLU A 432 5.66 8.79 40.42
CA GLU A 432 5.69 10.11 41.03
C GLU A 432 6.38 11.14 40.15
N LEU A 433 7.50 10.79 39.52
CA LEU A 433 8.19 11.68 38.57
C LEU A 433 7.30 12.05 37.40
N LEU A 434 6.66 11.07 36.76
CA LEU A 434 5.73 11.31 35.65
C LEU A 434 4.52 12.15 36.06
N HIS A 435 3.93 11.82 37.18
CA HIS A 435 2.77 12.55 37.70
C HIS A 435 3.09 14.00 38.04
N TYR A 436 4.32 14.31 38.47
CA TYR A 436 4.74 15.67 38.81
C TYR A 436 5.29 16.47 37.63
N TYR A 437 6.05 15.86 36.72
CA TYR A 437 6.76 16.58 35.66
C TYR A 437 6.12 16.46 34.28
N ASP A 438 5.25 15.49 34.05
CA ASP A 438 4.56 15.30 32.75
C ASP A 438 3.07 15.63 32.89
N GLU A 439 2.66 16.79 32.36
CA GLU A 439 1.27 17.27 32.44
C GLU A 439 0.26 16.36 31.74
N ASP A 440 0.69 15.53 30.81
CA ASP A 440 -0.16 14.63 30.03
C ASP A 440 -0.38 13.29 30.73
N PHE A 441 0.62 12.84 31.50
CA PHE A 441 0.57 11.52 32.14
C PHE A 441 -0.66 11.34 33.04
N PRO A 442 -1.02 12.26 33.95
CA PRO A 442 -2.21 12.08 34.79
C PRO A 442 -3.54 12.04 34.02
N LYS A 443 -3.57 12.66 32.84
CA LYS A 443 -4.74 12.66 31.96
C LYS A 443 -4.88 11.37 31.16
N LEU A 444 -3.76 10.75 30.81
CA LEU A 444 -3.71 9.54 29.97
C LEU A 444 -3.71 8.25 30.81
N PHE A 445 -3.17 8.31 32.03
CA PHE A 445 -3.04 7.18 32.96
C PHE A 445 -3.72 7.53 34.28
N SER A 446 -5.02 7.33 34.33
CA SER A 446 -5.86 7.74 35.45
C SER A 446 -6.09 6.62 36.49
N VAL A 447 -5.60 5.40 36.24
CA VAL A 447 -5.74 4.22 37.11
C VAL A 447 -4.39 3.66 37.48
#